data_e683d314b826233f35e71da4773658d0
#
_entry.id   e683d314b826233f35e71da4773658d0
#
_cell.length_a   1.000
_cell.length_b   1.000
_cell.length_c   1.000
_cell.angle_alpha   90.00
_cell.angle_beta   90.00
_cell.angle_gamma   90.00
#
_symmetry.space_group_name_H-M   'P 1'
#
loop_
_entity.id
_entity.type
_entity.pdbx_description
1 polymer ?
#
loop_
_entity_poly.entity_id
_entity_poly.type
_entity_poly.pdbx_seq_one_letter_code
_entity_poly.pdbx_strand_id
1 'polypeptide(L)'
;MNKKFKVGLIRVLTTEDEEVLQSHGKQIMEYFPELEVVTKCIPDQYEGIHSPELGEIALPKIVETARSFTDVDMIIVSCADDPGVAEIRKVLPDIPVTGGGETTVALALKYGSRIGVLGITDLSLIHISEPTRLRR
;
A
#
# COMPACT_ATOMS: atom_id res chain seq x y z
N MET A 1 5.89 -5.52 -29.60
CA MET A 1 6.36 -5.49 -28.19
C MET A 1 5.15 -5.22 -27.31
N ASN A 2 4.78 -6.14 -26.46
CA ASN A 2 3.71 -5.86 -25.50
C ASN A 2 4.18 -4.81 -24.50
N LYS A 3 3.50 -3.67 -24.43
CA LYS A 3 3.74 -2.66 -23.39
C LYS A 3 3.47 -3.35 -22.03
N LYS A 4 4.45 -3.36 -21.14
CA LYS A 4 4.24 -3.85 -19.78
C LYS A 4 3.31 -2.91 -19.03
N PHE A 5 2.48 -3.47 -18.15
CA PHE A 5 1.64 -2.69 -17.24
C PHE A 5 2.53 -2.13 -16.14
N LYS A 6 2.50 -0.80 -15.97
CA LYS A 6 3.37 -0.11 -15.01
C LYS A 6 2.68 0.15 -13.68
N VAL A 7 3.33 -0.25 -12.61
CA VAL A 7 2.84 -0.09 -11.25
C VAL A 7 3.74 0.87 -10.48
N GLY A 8 3.18 1.95 -9.95
CA GLY A 8 3.82 2.79 -8.96
C GLY A 8 3.68 2.16 -7.57
N LEU A 9 4.77 1.81 -6.92
CA LEU A 9 4.77 1.23 -5.58
C LEU A 9 5.31 2.25 -4.57
N ILE A 10 4.50 2.59 -3.58
CA ILE A 10 4.88 3.51 -2.50
C ILE A 10 5.27 2.72 -1.27
N ARG A 11 6.53 2.88 -0.83
CA ARG A 11 7.00 2.41 0.47
C ARG A 11 6.78 3.52 1.49
N VAL A 12 6.07 3.23 2.58
CA VAL A 12 5.70 4.21 3.63
C VAL A 12 6.77 4.37 4.69
N LEU A 13 8.01 4.29 4.26
CA LEU A 13 9.21 4.54 5.06
C LEU A 13 10.24 5.25 4.18
N THR A 14 11.26 5.81 4.81
CA THR A 14 12.44 6.37 4.12
C THR A 14 13.60 5.40 4.29
N THR A 15 14.29 5.11 3.21
CA THR A 15 15.52 4.31 3.22
C THR A 15 16.46 4.77 2.11
N GLU A 16 17.77 4.76 2.41
CA GLU A 16 18.85 4.96 1.44
C GLU A 16 19.38 3.63 0.90
N ASP A 17 18.95 2.51 1.49
CA ASP A 17 19.29 1.18 1.05
C ASP A 17 18.42 0.78 -0.14
N GLU A 18 19.03 0.72 -1.33
CA GLU A 18 18.34 0.38 -2.58
C GLU A 18 17.78 -1.04 -2.57
N GLU A 19 18.42 -1.98 -1.88
CA GLU A 19 17.91 -3.35 -1.78
C GLU A 19 16.62 -3.39 -0.96
N VAL A 20 16.59 -2.67 0.15
CA VAL A 20 15.39 -2.51 1.00
C VAL A 20 14.30 -1.77 0.23
N LEU A 21 14.63 -0.70 -0.49
CA LEU A 21 13.67 0.06 -1.28
C LEU A 21 12.99 -0.84 -2.32
N GLN A 22 13.76 -1.56 -3.09
CA GLN A 22 13.27 -2.35 -4.23
C GLN A 22 12.71 -3.73 -3.85
N SER A 23 12.86 -4.18 -2.61
CA SER A 23 12.54 -5.55 -2.19
C SER A 23 11.11 -5.99 -2.56
N HIS A 24 10.10 -5.15 -2.26
CA HIS A 24 8.70 -5.47 -2.57
C HIS A 24 8.41 -5.42 -4.09
N GLY A 25 8.98 -4.42 -4.79
CA GLY A 25 8.83 -4.32 -6.24
C GLY A 25 9.47 -5.50 -6.98
N LYS A 26 10.65 -5.94 -6.55
CA LYS A 26 11.32 -7.15 -7.08
C LYS A 26 10.46 -8.39 -6.87
N GLN A 27 9.90 -8.56 -5.67
CA GLN A 27 9.03 -9.68 -5.36
C GLN A 27 7.77 -9.70 -6.23
N ILE A 28 7.14 -8.55 -6.45
CA ILE A 28 5.99 -8.45 -7.36
C ILE A 28 6.36 -8.86 -8.77
N MET A 29 7.48 -8.37 -9.31
CA MET A 29 7.94 -8.69 -10.66
C MET A 29 8.41 -10.15 -10.80
N GLU A 30 8.84 -10.80 -9.72
CA GLU A 30 9.17 -12.22 -9.71
C GLU A 30 7.92 -13.09 -9.91
N TYR A 31 6.81 -12.76 -9.24
CA TYR A 31 5.54 -13.47 -9.39
C TYR A 31 4.75 -13.07 -10.63
N PHE A 32 4.92 -11.82 -11.10
CA PHE A 32 4.17 -11.22 -12.21
C PHE A 32 5.14 -10.54 -13.19
N PRO A 33 5.87 -11.31 -14.03
CA PRO A 33 6.91 -10.77 -14.90
C PRO A 33 6.38 -9.86 -16.02
N GLU A 34 5.07 -9.85 -16.24
CA GLU A 34 4.39 -8.91 -17.14
C GLU A 34 4.26 -7.49 -16.58
N LEU A 35 4.49 -7.31 -15.28
CA LEU A 35 4.47 -5.99 -14.65
C LEU A 35 5.85 -5.32 -14.72
N GLU A 36 5.83 -4.00 -14.74
CA GLU A 36 6.97 -3.13 -14.49
C GLU A 36 6.68 -2.33 -13.22
N VAL A 37 7.49 -2.47 -12.18
CA VAL A 37 7.25 -1.81 -10.89
C VAL A 37 8.27 -0.70 -10.68
N VAL A 38 7.77 0.53 -10.52
CA VAL A 38 8.58 1.70 -10.14
C VAL A 38 8.32 1.98 -8.67
N THR A 39 9.33 1.74 -7.83
CA THR A 39 9.22 1.91 -6.38
C THR A 39 9.75 3.28 -5.94
N LYS A 40 9.00 3.95 -5.07
CA LYS A 40 9.44 5.15 -4.37
C LYS A 40 9.17 5.01 -2.88
N CYS A 41 10.05 5.57 -2.04
CA CYS A 41 9.78 5.76 -0.62
C CYS A 41 9.30 7.20 -0.35
N ILE A 42 8.63 7.40 0.78
CA ILE A 42 8.28 8.73 1.26
C ILE A 42 9.48 9.37 1.96
N PRO A 43 9.63 10.70 1.94
CA PRO A 43 10.73 11.38 2.60
C PRO A 43 10.55 11.46 4.12
N ASP A 44 11.65 11.54 4.86
CA ASP A 44 11.73 11.84 6.30
C ASP A 44 10.79 10.99 7.18
N GLN A 45 10.75 9.67 6.92
CA GLN A 45 9.93 8.69 7.66
C GLN A 45 10.76 7.43 7.96
N TYR A 46 11.94 7.60 8.53
CA TYR A 46 12.91 6.50 8.77
C TYR A 46 12.39 5.41 9.70
N GLU A 47 11.51 5.76 10.63
CA GLU A 47 10.90 4.80 11.57
C GLU A 47 9.68 4.06 11.01
N GLY A 48 9.23 4.41 9.81
CA GLY A 48 7.98 3.90 9.24
C GLY A 48 6.74 4.46 9.95
N ILE A 49 5.64 3.71 9.91
CA ILE A 49 4.36 4.08 10.54
C ILE A 49 4.00 3.01 11.57
N HIS A 50 4.10 3.35 12.86
CA HIS A 50 3.76 2.45 13.97
C HIS A 50 2.93 3.14 15.06
N SER A 51 2.47 4.37 14.80
CA SER A 51 1.51 5.09 15.65
C SER A 51 0.58 5.96 14.81
N PRO A 52 -0.59 6.36 15.33
CA PRO A 52 -1.50 7.28 14.66
C PRO A 52 -0.84 8.60 14.27
N GLU A 53 -0.02 9.16 15.13
CA GLU A 53 0.68 10.43 14.92
C GLU A 53 1.65 10.34 13.74
N LEU A 54 2.39 9.24 13.64
CA LEU A 54 3.28 8.99 12.50
C LEU A 54 2.49 8.81 11.20
N GLY A 55 1.30 8.23 11.29
CA GLY A 55 0.37 8.12 10.17
C GLY A 55 -0.09 9.49 9.66
N GLU A 56 -0.46 10.41 10.55
CA GLU A 56 -0.84 11.78 10.21
C GLU A 56 0.33 12.55 9.55
N ILE A 57 1.54 12.40 10.08
CA ILE A 57 2.76 13.01 9.53
C ILE A 57 3.10 12.43 8.14
N ALA A 58 2.92 11.14 7.96
CA ALA A 58 3.22 10.44 6.71
C ALA A 58 2.20 10.74 5.59
N LEU A 59 0.95 11.00 5.94
CA LEU A 59 -0.15 11.15 4.99
C LEU A 59 0.13 12.14 3.85
N PRO A 60 0.52 13.41 4.10
CA PRO A 60 0.83 14.34 3.02
C PRO A 60 2.01 13.89 2.16
N LYS A 61 3.01 13.23 2.76
CA LYS A 61 4.18 12.71 2.05
C LYS A 61 3.80 11.57 1.10
N ILE A 62 2.89 10.69 1.53
CA ILE A 62 2.34 9.59 0.72
C ILE A 62 1.59 10.13 -0.49
N VAL A 63 0.71 11.11 -0.28
CA VAL A 63 -0.06 11.75 -1.36
C VAL A 63 0.86 12.45 -2.36
N GLU A 64 1.87 13.17 -1.89
CA GLU A 64 2.81 13.86 -2.76
C GLU A 64 3.70 12.87 -3.53
N THR A 65 4.12 11.77 -2.89
CA THR A 65 4.83 10.69 -3.57
C THR A 65 3.96 10.07 -4.67
N ALA A 66 2.66 9.87 -4.41
CA ALA A 66 1.73 9.38 -5.42
C ALA A 66 1.65 10.34 -6.63
N ARG A 67 1.56 11.65 -6.40
CA ARG A 67 1.54 12.68 -7.45
C ARG A 67 2.84 12.71 -8.28
N SER A 68 3.94 12.25 -7.72
CA SER A 68 5.24 12.24 -8.41
C SER A 68 5.39 11.14 -9.46
N PHE A 69 4.46 10.16 -9.52
CA PHE A 69 4.44 9.18 -10.60
C PHE A 69 3.85 9.79 -11.87
N THR A 70 4.58 9.70 -12.98
CA THR A 70 4.18 10.35 -14.25
C THR A 70 3.68 9.41 -15.33
N ASP A 71 3.99 8.14 -15.26
CA ASP A 71 3.65 7.17 -16.32
C ASP A 71 3.42 5.80 -15.67
N VAL A 72 2.36 5.71 -14.86
CA VAL A 72 1.94 4.47 -14.21
C VAL A 72 0.48 4.18 -14.51
N ASP A 73 0.16 2.90 -14.65
CA ASP A 73 -1.20 2.44 -14.92
C ASP A 73 -1.99 2.21 -13.63
N MET A 74 -1.31 2.03 -12.49
CA MET A 74 -1.90 1.97 -11.14
C MET A 74 -0.88 2.31 -10.06
N ILE A 75 -1.38 2.57 -8.85
CA ILE A 75 -0.54 2.81 -7.66
C ILE A 75 -0.89 1.80 -6.57
N ILE A 76 0.15 1.26 -5.92
CA ILE A 76 0.02 0.40 -4.73
C ILE A 76 0.71 1.09 -3.55
N VAL A 77 -0.02 1.23 -2.44
CA VAL A 77 0.57 1.63 -1.16
C VAL A 77 0.96 0.36 -0.41
N SER A 78 2.26 0.17 -0.24
CA SER A 78 2.82 -1.06 0.35
C SER A 78 2.87 -0.98 1.88
N CYS A 79 1.68 -0.99 2.49
CA CYS A 79 1.48 -1.02 3.92
C CYS A 79 0.17 -1.73 4.25
N ALA A 80 0.15 -2.49 5.35
CA ALA A 80 -1.03 -3.23 5.80
C ALA A 80 -2.16 -2.35 6.32
N ASP A 81 -1.86 -1.12 6.74
CA ASP A 81 -2.84 -0.15 7.26
C ASP A 81 -3.40 0.76 6.16
N ASP A 82 -2.97 0.60 4.91
CA ASP A 82 -3.44 1.35 3.73
C ASP A 82 -3.39 2.89 3.88
N PRO A 83 -2.34 3.48 4.48
CA PRO A 83 -2.31 4.91 4.75
C PRO A 83 -2.33 5.71 3.46
N GLY A 84 -3.23 6.68 3.38
CA GLY A 84 -3.34 7.60 2.24
C GLY A 84 -4.04 7.04 1.00
N VAL A 85 -4.48 5.78 0.97
CA VAL A 85 -5.17 5.19 -0.20
C VAL A 85 -6.42 5.98 -0.55
N ALA A 86 -7.26 6.32 0.43
CA ALA A 86 -8.47 7.10 0.21
C ALA A 86 -8.18 8.52 -0.28
N GLU A 87 -7.13 9.14 0.24
CA GLU A 87 -6.70 10.49 -0.14
C GLU A 87 -6.11 10.53 -1.55
N ILE A 88 -5.29 9.53 -1.90
CA ILE A 88 -4.73 9.42 -3.26
C ILE A 88 -5.87 9.26 -4.27
N ARG A 89 -6.88 8.42 -3.99
CA ARG A 89 -8.05 8.24 -4.86
C ARG A 89 -8.82 9.55 -5.11
N LYS A 90 -8.85 10.46 -4.13
CA LYS A 90 -9.48 11.78 -4.29
C LYS A 90 -8.69 12.73 -5.21
N VAL A 91 -7.36 12.67 -5.13
CA VAL A 91 -6.49 13.61 -5.86
C VAL A 91 -6.01 13.07 -7.22
N LEU A 92 -6.09 11.76 -7.43
CA LEU A 92 -5.74 11.05 -8.67
C LEU A 92 -6.90 10.11 -9.08
N PRO A 93 -8.08 10.65 -9.40
CA PRO A 93 -9.29 9.84 -9.62
C PRO A 93 -9.20 8.92 -10.86
N ASP A 94 -8.33 9.24 -11.81
CA ASP A 94 -8.16 8.50 -13.06
C ASP A 94 -7.14 7.35 -12.94
N ILE A 95 -6.42 7.26 -11.84
CA ILE A 95 -5.42 6.20 -11.61
C ILE A 95 -5.98 5.23 -10.57
N PRO A 96 -6.11 3.93 -10.88
CA PRO A 96 -6.44 2.91 -9.89
C PRO A 96 -5.43 2.89 -8.74
N VAL A 97 -5.92 2.91 -7.50
CA VAL A 97 -5.08 2.90 -6.31
C VAL A 97 -5.57 1.81 -5.37
N THR A 98 -4.65 1.01 -4.85
CA THR A 98 -4.95 0.00 -3.83
C THR A 98 -3.88 -0.03 -2.75
N GLY A 99 -4.24 -0.59 -1.61
CA GLY A 99 -3.33 -0.85 -0.51
C GLY A 99 -3.14 -2.33 -0.24
N GLY A 100 -2.09 -2.66 0.49
CA GLY A 100 -1.78 -4.04 0.86
C GLY A 100 -2.82 -4.65 1.79
N GLY A 101 -3.38 -3.87 2.71
CA GLY A 101 -4.36 -4.32 3.69
C GLY A 101 -5.71 -4.65 3.06
N GLU A 102 -6.34 -3.68 2.40
CA GLU A 102 -7.67 -3.88 1.78
C GLU A 102 -7.68 -5.02 0.76
N THR A 103 -6.60 -5.13 -0.04
CA THR A 103 -6.47 -6.17 -1.05
C THR A 103 -6.32 -7.55 -0.42
N THR A 104 -5.50 -7.67 0.63
CA THR A 104 -5.30 -8.92 1.36
C THR A 104 -6.59 -9.40 2.01
N VAL A 105 -7.33 -8.51 2.68
CA VAL A 105 -8.61 -8.83 3.31
C VAL A 105 -9.64 -9.24 2.25
N ALA A 106 -9.76 -8.48 1.17
CA ALA A 106 -10.69 -8.81 0.08
C ALA A 106 -10.39 -10.18 -0.55
N LEU A 107 -9.12 -10.51 -0.72
CA LEU A 107 -8.71 -11.82 -1.24
C LEU A 107 -8.96 -12.94 -0.22
N ALA A 108 -8.63 -12.74 1.04
CA ALA A 108 -8.79 -13.74 2.09
C ALA A 108 -10.26 -14.16 2.27
N LEU A 109 -11.20 -13.22 2.12
CA LEU A 109 -12.65 -13.49 2.20
C LEU A 109 -13.16 -14.43 1.11
N LYS A 110 -12.41 -14.62 0.00
CA LYS A 110 -12.72 -15.62 -1.02
C LYS A 110 -12.45 -17.06 -0.55
N TYR A 111 -11.57 -17.21 0.43
CA TYR A 111 -11.17 -18.53 0.97
C TYR A 111 -11.92 -18.91 2.24
N GLY A 112 -12.56 -17.96 2.92
CA GLY A 112 -13.35 -18.24 4.12
C GLY A 112 -14.02 -17.00 4.68
N SER A 113 -15.08 -17.23 5.45
CA SER A 113 -15.83 -16.17 6.13
C SER A 113 -15.22 -15.71 7.46
N ARG A 114 -14.19 -16.41 7.93
CA ARG A 114 -13.45 -16.10 9.15
C ARG A 114 -11.98 -16.03 8.80
N ILE A 115 -11.39 -14.87 8.96
CA ILE A 115 -9.97 -14.61 8.71
C ILE A 115 -9.29 -14.19 10.01
N GLY A 116 -8.07 -14.67 10.22
CA GLY A 116 -7.20 -14.17 11.27
C GLY A 116 -6.18 -13.20 10.66
N VAL A 117 -5.95 -12.09 11.33
CA VAL A 117 -4.91 -11.13 10.94
C VAL A 117 -3.85 -11.10 12.01
N LEU A 118 -2.60 -11.27 11.60
CA LEU A 118 -1.44 -11.12 12.46
C LEU A 118 -0.85 -9.73 12.24
N GLY A 119 -1.01 -8.85 13.20
CA GLY A 119 -0.46 -7.49 13.19
C GLY A 119 0.75 -7.36 14.10
N ILE A 120 1.51 -6.31 13.88
CA ILE A 120 2.68 -5.96 14.69
C ILE A 120 2.42 -4.84 15.69
N THR A 121 1.27 -4.16 15.55
CA THR A 121 0.85 -3.06 16.42
C THR A 121 -0.66 -3.17 16.71
N ASP A 122 -1.12 -2.47 17.75
CA ASP A 122 -2.55 -2.37 18.06
C ASP A 122 -3.35 -1.66 16.97
N LEU A 123 -2.71 -0.85 16.13
CA LEU A 123 -3.32 -0.21 14.96
C LEU A 123 -3.87 -1.23 13.96
N SER A 124 -3.15 -2.32 13.74
CA SER A 124 -3.60 -3.40 12.84
C SER A 124 -4.87 -4.09 13.31
N LEU A 125 -5.16 -4.08 14.61
CA LEU A 125 -6.33 -4.71 15.21
C LEU A 125 -7.58 -3.81 15.14
N ILE A 126 -7.43 -2.49 15.13
CA ILE A 126 -8.56 -1.54 15.14
C ILE A 126 -9.33 -1.58 13.82
N HIS A 127 -8.65 -1.75 12.69
CA HIS A 127 -9.29 -1.74 11.37
C HIS A 127 -9.90 -3.09 10.96
N ILE A 128 -9.55 -4.19 11.63
CA ILE A 128 -9.91 -5.54 11.23
C ILE A 128 -10.83 -6.23 12.25
N SER A 129 -10.93 -5.71 13.46
CA SER A 129 -11.67 -6.35 14.56
C SER A 129 -13.16 -6.03 14.62
N GLU A 130 -13.68 -5.16 13.75
CA GLU A 130 -15.14 -5.01 13.58
C GLU A 130 -15.62 -5.79 12.36
N PRO A 131 -15.96 -7.09 12.51
CA PRO A 131 -16.81 -7.70 11.51
C PRO A 131 -18.12 -6.92 11.53
N THR A 132 -18.50 -6.37 10.41
CA THR A 132 -19.85 -5.83 10.20
C THR A 132 -20.81 -6.88 10.73
N ARG A 133 -21.37 -6.67 11.92
CA ARG A 133 -22.45 -7.52 12.43
C ARG A 133 -23.62 -7.30 11.49
N LEU A 134 -23.74 -8.14 10.49
CA LEU A 134 -25.01 -8.35 9.83
C LEU A 134 -25.97 -8.83 10.92
N ARG A 135 -26.74 -7.91 11.47
CA ARG A 135 -27.90 -8.25 12.27
C ARG A 135 -28.87 -9.01 11.34
N ARG A 136 -29.02 -10.29 11.62
CA ARG A 136 -30.18 -11.05 11.13
C ARG A 136 -31.44 -10.55 11.80
#